data_6b308ce7536f705ec6bc61c5ad530ff3
#
_entry.id   6b308ce7536f705ec6bc61c5ad530ff3
#
_cell.length_a   1.000
_cell.length_b   1.000
_cell.length_c   1.000
_cell.angle_alpha   90.00
_cell.angle_beta   90.00
_cell.angle_gamma   90.00
#
_symmetry.space_group_name_H-M   'P 1'
#
loop_
_entity.id
_entity.type
_entity.pdbx_description
1 polymer ?
#
loop_
_entity_poly.entity_id
_entity_poly.type
_entity_poly.pdbx_seq_one_letter_code
_entity_poly.pdbx_strand_id
1 'polypeptide(L)'
;IRVPSLYAEPRRIIDVEEAVRELRTVLPDLDENWLRNRLTGDRGFVWIKRELTPAIQEQVMRLGIPGIDFITESKRFYPGMNEAAHILGSTNVDNQGIAGIERHMDTESVALLQELGLARGNALTPVELSVDMRVQHILHDQLVDAMTRYQAIAAAGVMMDIHTGEIIALA
;
A
#
# COMPACT_ATOMS: atom_id res chain seq x y z
N ILE A 1 -0.15 8.09 -3.49
CA ILE A 1 -1.50 8.63 -3.71
C ILE A 1 -2.25 8.75 -2.39
N ARG A 2 -3.27 9.61 -2.32
CA ARG A 2 -4.16 9.72 -1.16
C ARG A 2 -5.37 8.82 -1.37
N VAL A 3 -5.73 8.06 -0.34
CA VAL A 3 -6.86 7.12 -0.36
C VAL A 3 -7.68 7.26 0.92
N PRO A 4 -9.02 7.11 0.85
CA PRO A 4 -9.88 7.11 2.03
C PRO A 4 -9.80 5.78 2.77
N SER A 5 -9.79 5.84 4.09
CA SER A 5 -9.88 4.69 4.98
C SER A 5 -11.07 4.85 5.92
N LEU A 6 -11.91 3.83 5.98
CA LEU A 6 -13.16 3.82 6.72
C LEU A 6 -12.91 3.45 8.18
N TYR A 7 -13.40 4.28 9.09
CA TYR A 7 -13.42 3.99 10.52
C TYR A 7 -14.81 4.19 11.12
N ALA A 8 -15.02 3.66 12.27
CA ALA A 8 -16.23 3.88 13.07
C ALA A 8 -15.90 4.40 14.46
N GLU A 9 -16.81 5.18 15.01
CA GLU A 9 -16.90 5.53 16.42
C GLU A 9 -18.09 4.76 17.04
N PRO A 10 -17.90 3.53 17.55
CA PRO A 10 -18.99 2.68 18.04
C PRO A 10 -19.94 3.39 19.02
N ARG A 11 -19.42 4.23 19.91
CA ARG A 11 -20.22 5.03 20.87
C ARG A 11 -21.24 5.98 20.21
N ARG A 12 -21.11 6.27 18.90
CA ARG A 12 -22.00 7.17 18.14
C ARG A 12 -22.97 6.42 17.25
N ILE A 13 -22.83 5.10 17.15
CA ILE A 13 -23.73 4.26 16.34
C ILE A 13 -25.01 4.03 17.13
N ILE A 14 -26.15 4.40 16.54
CA ILE A 14 -27.46 4.32 17.18
C ILE A 14 -28.00 2.89 17.08
N ASP A 15 -27.96 2.29 15.88
CA ASP A 15 -28.41 0.93 15.60
C ASP A 15 -27.30 0.15 14.91
N VAL A 16 -26.73 -0.80 15.65
CA VAL A 16 -25.60 -1.61 15.16
C VAL A 16 -26.07 -2.60 14.07
N GLU A 17 -27.27 -3.17 14.20
CA GLU A 17 -27.77 -4.14 13.23
C GLU A 17 -28.11 -3.47 11.88
N GLU A 18 -28.67 -2.27 11.94
CA GLU A 18 -28.88 -1.45 10.75
C GLU A 18 -27.54 -1.08 10.08
N ALA A 19 -26.57 -0.59 10.87
CA ALA A 19 -25.25 -0.22 10.36
C ALA A 19 -24.53 -1.41 9.70
N VAL A 20 -24.59 -2.59 10.31
CA VAL A 20 -24.03 -3.83 9.75
C VAL A 20 -24.69 -4.17 8.41
N ARG A 21 -26.02 -4.17 8.37
CA ARG A 21 -26.78 -4.49 7.15
C ARG A 21 -26.44 -3.51 6.02
N GLU A 22 -26.51 -2.21 6.29
CA GLU A 22 -26.27 -1.17 5.30
C GLU A 22 -24.81 -1.17 4.79
N LEU A 23 -23.82 -1.28 5.70
CA LEU A 23 -22.41 -1.36 5.28
C LEU A 23 -22.14 -2.57 4.39
N ARG A 24 -22.77 -3.70 4.64
CA ARG A 24 -22.58 -4.90 3.81
C ARG A 24 -23.18 -4.77 2.42
N THR A 25 -24.13 -3.87 2.17
CA THR A 25 -24.60 -3.60 0.80
C THR A 25 -23.51 -3.03 -0.08
N VAL A 26 -22.60 -2.23 0.51
CA VAL A 26 -21.48 -1.58 -0.18
C VAL A 26 -20.19 -2.40 -0.06
N LEU A 27 -19.99 -3.09 1.06
CA LEU A 27 -18.81 -3.87 1.39
C LEU A 27 -19.18 -5.33 1.71
N PRO A 28 -19.61 -6.12 0.71
CA PRO A 28 -20.12 -7.48 0.91
C PRO A 28 -19.06 -8.48 1.39
N ASP A 29 -17.80 -8.17 1.23
CA ASP A 29 -16.65 -8.97 1.66
C ASP A 29 -16.38 -8.91 3.18
N LEU A 30 -17.04 -8.00 3.91
CA LEU A 30 -16.92 -7.94 5.35
C LEU A 30 -17.77 -9.02 6.04
N ASP A 31 -17.13 -9.78 6.95
CA ASP A 31 -17.83 -10.73 7.79
C ASP A 31 -18.79 -10.02 8.74
N GLU A 32 -20.02 -10.50 8.81
CA GLU A 32 -21.10 -9.88 9.58
C GLU A 32 -20.83 -9.89 11.07
N ASN A 33 -20.36 -11.02 11.61
CA ASN A 33 -20.09 -11.14 13.03
C ASN A 33 -18.89 -10.29 13.45
N TRP A 34 -17.86 -10.27 12.59
CA TRP A 34 -16.69 -9.41 12.81
C TRP A 34 -17.11 -7.94 12.81
N LEU A 35 -17.94 -7.50 11.86
CA LEU A 35 -18.39 -6.12 11.74
C LEU A 35 -19.27 -5.73 12.96
N ARG A 36 -20.21 -6.60 13.35
CA ARG A 36 -21.05 -6.42 14.55
C ARG A 36 -20.19 -6.23 15.81
N ASN A 37 -19.18 -7.07 16.00
CA ASN A 37 -18.28 -6.96 17.15
C ASN A 37 -17.44 -5.67 17.11
N ARG A 38 -17.07 -5.19 15.92
CA ARG A 38 -16.35 -3.93 15.75
C ARG A 38 -17.21 -2.72 16.07
N LEU A 39 -18.47 -2.73 15.66
CA LEU A 39 -19.40 -1.62 15.82
C LEU A 39 -20.07 -1.58 17.20
N THR A 40 -19.97 -2.65 17.98
CA THR A 40 -20.53 -2.73 19.34
C THR A 40 -19.53 -2.19 20.38
N GLY A 41 -20.04 -1.47 21.37
CA GLY A 41 -19.30 -0.99 22.55
C GLY A 41 -19.07 0.51 22.56
N ASP A 42 -18.34 0.99 23.57
CA ASP A 42 -18.13 2.43 23.84
C ASP A 42 -16.76 2.94 23.34
N ARG A 43 -16.23 2.31 22.28
CA ARG A 43 -14.95 2.73 21.68
C ARG A 43 -15.12 4.01 20.87
N GLY A 44 -14.14 4.92 21.00
CA GLY A 44 -14.13 6.17 20.24
C GLY A 44 -13.59 6.02 18.81
N PHE A 45 -12.92 4.89 18.49
CA PHE A 45 -12.34 4.67 17.19
C PHE A 45 -12.08 3.18 16.91
N VAL A 46 -12.48 2.71 15.74
CA VAL A 46 -12.12 1.38 15.21
C VAL A 46 -12.00 1.42 13.71
N TRP A 47 -10.95 0.85 13.15
CA TRP A 47 -10.85 0.65 11.71
C TRP A 47 -11.86 -0.39 11.23
N ILE A 48 -12.57 -0.07 10.14
CA ILE A 48 -13.45 -0.98 9.42
C ILE A 48 -12.78 -1.51 8.16
N LYS A 49 -12.36 -0.62 7.26
CA LYS A 49 -11.64 -1.02 6.06
C LYS A 49 -10.77 0.12 5.58
N ARG A 50 -9.50 -0.18 5.37
CA ARG A 50 -8.52 0.83 4.94
C ARG A 50 -8.34 0.81 3.42
N GLU A 51 -7.76 1.86 2.88
CA GLU A 51 -7.35 2.00 1.48
C GLU A 51 -8.48 1.78 0.46
N LEU A 52 -9.62 2.37 0.71
CA LEU A 52 -10.79 2.29 -0.17
C LEU A 52 -10.64 3.17 -1.42
N THR A 53 -11.44 2.88 -2.42
CA THR A 53 -11.58 3.74 -3.58
C THR A 53 -12.52 4.93 -3.31
N PRO A 54 -12.36 6.08 -4.00
CA PRO A 54 -13.30 7.20 -3.85
C PRO A 54 -14.76 6.83 -4.16
N ALA A 55 -14.99 5.90 -5.09
CA ALA A 55 -16.33 5.42 -5.41
C ALA A 55 -16.99 4.69 -4.23
N ILE A 56 -16.24 3.85 -3.53
CA ILE A 56 -16.74 3.15 -2.33
C ILE A 56 -16.96 4.17 -1.20
N GLN A 57 -16.07 5.13 -1.03
CA GLN A 57 -16.26 6.21 -0.06
C GLN A 57 -17.60 6.93 -0.27
N GLU A 58 -17.90 7.33 -1.51
CA GLU A 58 -19.13 8.01 -1.85
C GLU A 58 -20.37 7.14 -1.54
N GLN A 59 -20.33 5.86 -1.88
CA GLN A 59 -21.42 4.92 -1.59
C GLN A 59 -21.67 4.78 -0.09
N VAL A 60 -20.62 4.62 0.72
CA VAL A 60 -20.75 4.52 2.17
C VAL A 60 -21.24 5.85 2.78
N MET A 61 -20.76 7.00 2.29
CA MET A 61 -21.24 8.31 2.78
C MET A 61 -22.73 8.51 2.51
N ARG A 62 -23.25 7.98 1.41
CA ARG A 62 -24.69 8.06 1.09
C ARG A 62 -25.58 7.25 2.04
N LEU A 63 -25.04 6.26 2.75
CA LEU A 63 -25.77 5.50 3.76
C LEU A 63 -26.15 6.38 4.98
N GLY A 64 -25.39 7.44 5.25
CA GLY A 64 -25.66 8.39 6.31
C GLY A 64 -25.62 7.80 7.73
N ILE A 65 -24.84 6.74 7.95
CA ILE A 65 -24.77 6.04 9.22
C ILE A 65 -24.01 6.90 10.25
N PRO A 66 -24.64 7.28 11.39
CA PRO A 66 -23.96 8.03 12.43
C PRO A 66 -22.77 7.27 13.01
N GLY A 67 -21.64 7.97 13.21
CA GLY A 67 -20.44 7.38 13.78
C GLY A 67 -19.56 6.62 12.75
N ILE A 68 -19.91 6.64 11.47
CA ILE A 68 -19.07 6.15 10.38
C ILE A 68 -18.46 7.36 9.66
N ASP A 69 -17.13 7.35 9.46
CA ASP A 69 -16.45 8.44 8.79
C ASP A 69 -15.13 7.97 8.14
N PHE A 70 -14.41 8.86 7.47
CA PHE A 70 -13.22 8.55 6.70
C PHE A 70 -12.01 9.38 7.15
N ILE A 71 -10.86 8.73 7.15
CA ILE A 71 -9.55 9.39 7.25
C ILE A 71 -8.84 9.22 5.91
N THR A 72 -8.25 10.30 5.42
CA THR A 72 -7.40 10.26 4.23
C THR A 72 -6.02 9.80 4.63
N GLU A 73 -5.60 8.67 4.09
CA GLU A 73 -4.27 8.10 4.29
C GLU A 73 -3.43 8.18 3.00
N SER A 74 -2.13 8.08 3.14
CA SER A 74 -1.22 7.93 2.01
C SER A 74 -1.09 6.45 1.65
N LYS A 75 -1.08 6.14 0.36
CA LYS A 75 -0.81 4.79 -0.16
C LYS A 75 0.28 4.85 -1.21
N ARG A 76 1.22 3.93 -1.14
CA ARG A 76 2.22 3.75 -2.19
C ARG A 76 1.56 3.25 -3.46
N PHE A 77 2.01 3.78 -4.58
CA PHE A 77 1.59 3.36 -5.91
C PHE A 77 2.84 3.12 -6.76
N TYR A 78 2.95 1.95 -7.34
CA TYR A 78 4.09 1.52 -8.16
C TYR A 78 3.68 1.47 -9.63
N PRO A 79 4.01 2.50 -10.44
CA PRO A 79 3.59 2.56 -11.84
C PRO A 79 4.09 1.38 -12.69
N GLY A 80 5.28 0.87 -12.38
CA GLY A 80 5.88 -0.29 -13.06
C GLY A 80 5.33 -1.64 -12.60
N MET A 81 4.31 -1.65 -11.71
CA MET A 81 3.70 -2.88 -11.19
C MET A 81 4.74 -3.93 -10.76
N ASN A 82 4.78 -5.09 -11.41
CA ASN A 82 5.66 -6.21 -11.03
C ASN A 82 7.09 -6.10 -11.57
N GLU A 83 7.35 -5.24 -12.56
CA GLU A 83 8.62 -5.19 -13.27
C GLU A 83 9.82 -4.86 -12.36
N ALA A 84 9.63 -3.94 -11.42
CA ALA A 84 10.66 -3.55 -10.46
C ALA A 84 10.34 -4.00 -9.02
N ALA A 85 9.42 -4.92 -8.84
CA ALA A 85 8.94 -5.33 -7.50
C ALA A 85 10.06 -5.87 -6.61
N HIS A 86 10.99 -6.62 -7.17
CA HIS A 86 12.13 -7.18 -6.41
C HIS A 86 13.12 -6.10 -5.95
N ILE A 87 13.26 -5.01 -6.72
CA ILE A 87 14.16 -3.90 -6.40
C ILE A 87 13.47 -2.96 -5.41
N LEU A 88 12.28 -2.48 -5.76
CA LEU A 88 11.55 -1.51 -4.95
C LEU A 88 11.06 -2.11 -3.63
N GLY A 89 10.65 -3.38 -3.67
CA GLY A 89 10.01 -4.02 -2.54
C GLY A 89 8.57 -3.58 -2.34
N SER A 90 8.14 -3.53 -1.10
CA SER A 90 6.76 -3.17 -0.76
C SER A 90 6.66 -2.53 0.62
N THR A 91 5.56 -1.82 0.85
CA THR A 91 5.18 -1.28 2.15
C THR A 91 4.00 -2.04 2.75
N ASN A 92 3.88 -2.00 4.08
CA ASN A 92 2.67 -2.45 4.76
C ASN A 92 1.56 -1.38 4.68
N VAL A 93 0.40 -1.68 5.28
CA VAL A 93 -0.77 -0.76 5.32
C VAL A 93 -0.45 0.55 6.07
N ASP A 94 0.54 0.54 6.95
CA ASP A 94 1.00 1.73 7.68
C ASP A 94 2.10 2.51 6.93
N ASN A 95 2.33 2.20 5.65
CA ASN A 95 3.36 2.74 4.78
C ASN A 95 4.80 2.50 5.26
N GLN A 96 5.04 1.49 6.09
CA GLN A 96 6.38 1.07 6.48
C GLN A 96 6.94 0.11 5.44
N GLY A 97 8.17 0.34 5.01
CA GLY A 97 8.87 -0.53 4.07
C GLY A 97 9.18 -1.90 4.68
N ILE A 98 8.66 -2.96 4.07
CA ILE A 98 8.90 -4.35 4.53
C ILE A 98 9.95 -5.09 3.71
N ALA A 99 10.22 -4.63 2.50
CA ALA A 99 11.22 -5.25 1.60
C ALA A 99 11.84 -4.20 0.67
N GLY A 100 12.98 -4.56 0.05
CA GLY A 100 13.64 -3.80 -1.01
C GLY A 100 14.09 -2.41 -0.60
N ILE A 101 14.11 -1.50 -1.56
CA ILE A 101 14.47 -0.09 -1.36
C ILE A 101 13.53 0.62 -0.38
N GLU A 102 12.23 0.29 -0.39
CA GLU A 102 11.28 0.87 0.57
C GLU A 102 11.73 0.62 2.03
N ARG A 103 12.15 -0.61 2.34
CA ARG A 103 12.66 -0.95 3.68
C ARG A 103 13.99 -0.24 3.99
N HIS A 104 14.90 -0.20 3.02
CA HIS A 104 16.19 0.46 3.18
C HIS A 104 16.02 1.95 3.48
N MET A 105 15.17 2.63 2.70
CA MET A 105 14.87 4.04 2.89
C MET A 105 14.20 4.34 4.23
N ASP A 106 13.27 3.50 4.68
CA ASP A 106 12.65 3.68 6.00
C ASP A 106 13.66 3.56 7.13
N THR A 107 14.59 2.63 7.02
CA THR A 107 15.60 2.40 8.07
C THR A 107 16.63 3.54 8.13
N GLU A 108 17.15 3.97 6.99
CA GLU A 108 18.21 4.98 6.93
C GLU A 108 17.65 6.41 7.03
N SER A 109 16.54 6.69 6.33
CA SER A 109 15.97 8.05 6.34
C SER A 109 15.38 8.41 7.69
N VAL A 110 14.74 7.48 8.39
CA VAL A 110 14.23 7.71 9.75
C VAL A 110 15.38 7.94 10.74
N ALA A 111 16.46 7.14 10.64
CA ALA A 111 17.64 7.31 11.47
C ALA A 111 18.30 8.69 11.26
N LEU A 112 18.47 9.10 10.00
CA LEU A 112 19.06 10.38 9.63
C LEU A 112 18.18 11.56 10.09
N LEU A 113 16.85 11.47 9.92
CA LEU A 113 15.91 12.51 10.34
C LEU A 113 15.84 12.64 11.87
N GLN A 114 15.97 11.54 12.60
CA GLN A 114 16.08 11.55 14.05
C GLN A 114 17.39 12.19 14.52
N GLU A 115 18.50 11.85 13.89
CA GLU A 115 19.81 12.40 14.20
C GLU A 115 19.89 13.92 13.95
N LEU A 116 19.25 14.39 12.87
CA LEU A 116 19.20 15.81 12.52
C LEU A 116 18.10 16.60 13.25
N GLY A 117 17.27 15.96 14.07
CA GLY A 117 16.15 16.60 14.77
C GLY A 117 15.05 17.15 13.83
N LEU A 118 15.05 16.74 12.57
CA LEU A 118 14.18 17.25 11.50
C LEU A 118 12.95 16.37 11.26
N ALA A 119 12.58 15.49 12.16
CA ALA A 119 11.49 14.52 12.04
C ALA A 119 10.08 15.10 11.78
N ARG A 120 9.95 16.40 11.50
CA ARG A 120 8.67 17.06 11.26
C ARG A 120 8.64 17.78 9.90
N GLY A 121 8.01 17.14 8.91
CA GLY A 121 7.22 17.85 7.91
C GLY A 121 7.90 18.38 6.65
N ASN A 122 9.14 18.06 6.34
CA ASN A 122 9.71 18.44 5.04
C ASN A 122 9.46 17.36 3.98
N ALA A 123 9.03 17.81 2.80
CA ALA A 123 8.96 16.94 1.63
C ALA A 123 10.38 16.38 1.36
N LEU A 124 10.52 15.06 1.52
CA LEU A 124 11.78 14.38 1.22
C LEU A 124 12.09 14.52 -0.27
N THR A 125 13.34 14.78 -0.61
CA THR A 125 13.80 14.78 -2.00
C THR A 125 13.61 13.38 -2.57
N PRO A 126 13.07 13.23 -3.80
CA PRO A 126 13.00 11.93 -4.45
C PRO A 126 14.38 11.29 -4.56
N VAL A 127 14.47 10.00 -4.28
CA VAL A 127 15.70 9.22 -4.47
C VAL A 127 15.69 8.64 -5.86
N GLU A 128 16.71 8.98 -6.65
CA GLU A 128 16.92 8.41 -7.97
C GLU A 128 17.70 7.11 -7.86
N LEU A 129 17.22 6.07 -8.54
CA LEU A 129 17.91 4.79 -8.67
C LEU A 129 18.59 4.71 -10.03
N SER A 130 19.65 3.91 -10.14
CA SER A 130 20.38 3.65 -11.38
C SER A 130 19.57 2.79 -12.38
N VAL A 131 18.43 2.26 -11.96
CA VAL A 131 17.60 1.34 -12.76
C VAL A 131 16.90 2.08 -13.91
N ASP A 132 17.14 1.65 -15.15
CA ASP A 132 16.38 2.09 -16.32
C ASP A 132 15.16 1.16 -16.52
N MET A 133 13.95 1.71 -16.34
CA MET A 133 12.71 0.95 -16.44
C MET A 133 12.48 0.31 -17.82
N ARG A 134 13.02 0.87 -18.89
CA ARG A 134 12.91 0.29 -20.23
C ARG A 134 13.77 -0.97 -20.35
N VAL A 135 14.98 -0.93 -19.81
CA VAL A 135 15.89 -2.08 -19.76
C VAL A 135 15.35 -3.13 -18.83
N GLN A 136 14.80 -2.71 -17.68
CA GLN A 136 14.14 -3.58 -16.70
C GLN A 136 12.99 -4.37 -17.34
N HIS A 137 12.13 -3.69 -18.10
CA HIS A 137 11.00 -4.32 -18.80
C HIS A 137 11.50 -5.36 -19.82
N ILE A 138 12.48 -5.00 -20.65
CA ILE A 138 13.06 -5.93 -21.63
C ILE A 138 13.67 -7.17 -20.94
N LEU A 139 14.43 -6.96 -19.86
CA LEU A 139 15.03 -8.05 -19.11
C LEU A 139 13.95 -8.98 -18.52
N HIS A 140 12.94 -8.42 -17.90
CA HIS A 140 11.82 -9.17 -17.33
C HIS A 140 11.11 -10.01 -18.39
N ASP A 141 10.74 -9.42 -19.52
CA ASP A 141 10.05 -10.13 -20.62
C ASP A 141 10.88 -11.27 -21.19
N GLN A 142 12.18 -11.04 -21.39
CA GLN A 142 13.07 -12.10 -21.87
C GLN A 142 13.23 -13.25 -20.90
N LEU A 143 13.20 -12.98 -19.59
CA LEU A 143 13.22 -14.03 -18.57
C LEU A 143 11.92 -14.81 -18.54
N VAL A 144 10.75 -14.15 -18.64
CA VAL A 144 9.44 -14.79 -18.72
C VAL A 144 9.34 -15.69 -19.96
N ASP A 145 9.77 -15.18 -21.11
CA ASP A 145 9.83 -15.96 -22.36
C ASP A 145 10.75 -17.18 -22.23
N ALA A 146 11.94 -16.99 -21.65
CA ALA A 146 12.88 -18.09 -21.41
C ALA A 146 12.30 -19.15 -20.45
N MET A 147 11.65 -18.73 -19.37
CA MET A 147 10.99 -19.65 -18.44
C MET A 147 9.93 -20.48 -19.15
N THR A 148 9.11 -19.85 -19.98
CA THR A 148 8.05 -20.53 -20.75
C THR A 148 8.63 -21.48 -21.77
N ARG A 149 9.64 -21.03 -22.53
CA ARG A 149 10.26 -21.79 -23.62
C ARG A 149 11.01 -23.01 -23.13
N TYR A 150 11.75 -22.87 -22.02
CA TYR A 150 12.60 -23.92 -21.47
C TYR A 150 11.95 -24.66 -20.29
N GLN A 151 10.71 -24.30 -19.94
CA GLN A 151 9.97 -24.83 -18.77
C GLN A 151 10.81 -24.77 -17.48
N ALA A 152 11.54 -23.66 -17.33
CA ALA A 152 12.37 -23.43 -16.16
C ALA A 152 11.51 -23.11 -14.93
N ILE A 153 11.91 -23.57 -13.76
CA ILE A 153 11.22 -23.31 -12.50
C ILE A 153 11.55 -21.91 -11.93
N ALA A 154 12.66 -21.32 -12.37
CA ALA A 154 13.07 -19.97 -12.02
C ALA A 154 14.05 -19.43 -13.04
N ALA A 155 14.11 -18.11 -13.19
CA ALA A 155 15.10 -17.41 -13.96
C ALA A 155 15.46 -16.10 -13.24
N ALA A 156 16.70 -15.64 -13.40
CA ALA A 156 17.13 -14.35 -12.88
C ALA A 156 18.12 -13.72 -13.84
N GLY A 157 18.16 -12.39 -13.87
CA GLY A 157 19.10 -11.65 -14.71
C GLY A 157 19.53 -10.36 -14.03
N VAL A 158 20.79 -9.97 -14.25
CA VAL A 158 21.35 -8.69 -13.79
C VAL A 158 22.04 -8.03 -14.97
N MET A 159 21.78 -6.75 -15.17
CA MET A 159 22.48 -5.91 -16.13
C MET A 159 23.17 -4.77 -15.39
N MET A 160 24.48 -4.64 -15.59
CA MET A 160 25.31 -3.69 -14.87
C MET A 160 26.20 -2.92 -15.86
N ASP A 161 26.37 -1.62 -15.62
CA ASP A 161 27.36 -0.82 -16.32
C ASP A 161 28.78 -1.21 -15.83
N ILE A 162 29.64 -1.63 -16.75
CA ILE A 162 30.99 -2.09 -16.41
C ILE A 162 31.96 -0.96 -16.03
N HIS A 163 31.62 0.28 -16.34
CA HIS A 163 32.47 1.43 -16.04
C HIS A 163 32.13 2.07 -14.69
N THR A 164 30.85 2.12 -14.34
CA THR A 164 30.36 2.74 -13.12
C THR A 164 30.07 1.73 -12.01
N GLY A 165 29.80 0.47 -12.38
CA GLY A 165 29.33 -0.56 -11.45
C GLY A 165 27.85 -0.45 -11.07
N GLU A 166 27.11 0.47 -11.71
CA GLU A 166 25.69 0.68 -11.44
C GLU A 166 24.83 -0.44 -12.03
N ILE A 167 23.84 -0.88 -11.25
CA ILE A 167 22.86 -1.87 -11.72
C ILE A 167 21.79 -1.15 -12.52
N ILE A 168 21.70 -1.46 -13.81
CA ILE A 168 20.74 -0.88 -14.77
C ILE A 168 19.41 -1.64 -14.74
N ALA A 169 19.46 -2.95 -14.56
CA ALA A 169 18.28 -3.81 -14.44
C ALA A 169 18.58 -5.06 -13.61
N LEU A 170 17.55 -5.54 -12.90
CA LEU A 170 17.62 -6.76 -12.06
C LEU A 170 16.23 -7.41 -12.00
N ALA A 171 16.12 -8.67 -12.44
CA ALA A 171 14.85 -9.39 -12.43
C ALA A 171 15.08 -10.89 -12.09
#